data_d716dfc026be911bd8555879f742e483
#
_entry.id   d716dfc026be911bd8555879f742e483
#
_cell.length_a   1.000
_cell.length_b   1.000
_cell.length_c   1.000
_cell.angle_alpha   90.00
_cell.angle_beta   90.00
_cell.angle_gamma   90.00
#
_symmetry.space_group_name_H-M   'P 1'
#
loop_
_entity.id
_entity.type
_entity.pdbx_description
1 polymer ?
#
loop_
_entity_poly.entity_id
_entity_poly.type
_entity_poly.pdbx_seq_one_letter_code
_entity_poly.pdbx_strand_id
1 'polypeptide(L)'
;MKIRHFKVTPFSIPFVEPLQTSGMTYSHRDGVWIQMKWDNFTGAGEASPLPGFSTETLKEVHYALEGFHQAINGEDLDREELFLLIEIHSQNTPSVRFALETTIYDILAKEEELPLAKYLNTNAKSEIAVNGLAGMHQPGEGFTVMKVKVGFRNLFDEIENMEYLTKSFGEDIQFRLDCNGAFDLPKAIRFCKEMEKFNIDYIEQPLPADNLEDLAELTYHTEI
;
A
#
# COMPACT_ATOMS: atom_id res chain seq x y z
N MET A 1 -29.35 -11.95 -3.83
CA MET A 1 -28.47 -11.45 -4.88
C MET A 1 -27.78 -12.63 -5.56
N LYS A 2 -27.93 -12.81 -6.85
CA LYS A 2 -27.37 -13.99 -7.53
C LYS A 2 -26.06 -13.63 -8.23
N ILE A 3 -24.95 -14.20 -7.73
CA ILE A 3 -23.65 -14.08 -8.41
C ILE A 3 -23.73 -14.93 -9.68
N ARG A 4 -23.60 -14.29 -10.83
CA ARG A 4 -23.75 -14.94 -12.15
C ARG A 4 -22.42 -15.36 -12.75
N HIS A 5 -21.33 -14.78 -12.29
CA HIS A 5 -20.00 -15.06 -12.81
C HIS A 5 -18.96 -14.66 -11.75
N PHE A 6 -18.03 -15.56 -11.50
CA PHE A 6 -16.84 -15.32 -10.71
C PHE A 6 -15.64 -15.84 -11.47
N LYS A 7 -14.70 -14.97 -11.77
CA LYS A 7 -13.51 -15.30 -12.56
C LYS A 7 -12.25 -14.83 -11.84
N VAL A 8 -11.29 -15.73 -11.74
CA VAL A 8 -9.94 -15.45 -11.24
C VAL A 8 -8.97 -15.60 -12.39
N THR A 9 -8.18 -14.58 -12.67
CA THR A 9 -7.22 -14.56 -13.78
C THR A 9 -5.83 -14.26 -13.22
N PRO A 10 -4.91 -15.23 -13.22
CA PRO A 10 -3.53 -14.98 -12.81
C PRO A 10 -2.84 -14.00 -13.77
N PHE A 11 -1.94 -13.19 -13.23
CA PHE A 11 -1.06 -12.34 -14.03
C PHE A 11 0.37 -12.33 -13.46
N SER A 12 1.32 -12.02 -14.34
CA SER A 12 2.72 -11.76 -14.00
C SER A 12 3.18 -10.58 -14.86
N ILE A 13 3.43 -9.42 -14.21
CA ILE A 13 3.79 -8.18 -14.90
C ILE A 13 5.26 -7.91 -14.62
N PRO A 14 6.12 -7.82 -15.65
CA PRO A 14 7.52 -7.48 -15.43
C PRO A 14 7.65 -6.03 -14.98
N PHE A 15 8.56 -5.78 -14.03
CA PHE A 15 9.00 -4.42 -13.73
C PHE A 15 9.85 -3.86 -14.87
N VAL A 16 9.77 -2.56 -15.13
CA VAL A 16 10.67 -1.87 -16.08
C VAL A 16 12.12 -2.00 -15.63
N GLU A 17 12.34 -1.82 -14.32
CA GLU A 17 13.58 -2.13 -13.63
C GLU A 17 13.27 -3.01 -12.42
N PRO A 18 14.14 -3.99 -12.07
CA PRO A 18 13.90 -4.84 -10.92
C PRO A 18 13.73 -4.03 -9.64
N LEU A 19 12.64 -4.28 -8.90
CA LEU A 19 12.39 -3.66 -7.61
C LEU A 19 13.31 -4.28 -6.55
N GLN A 20 14.18 -3.48 -5.98
CA GLN A 20 15.04 -3.88 -4.86
C GLN A 20 14.43 -3.45 -3.54
N THR A 21 14.39 -4.36 -2.59
CA THR A 21 14.03 -4.12 -1.20
C THR A 21 15.19 -4.52 -0.29
N SER A 22 15.09 -4.28 1.01
CA SER A 22 16.15 -4.63 1.98
C SER A 22 16.52 -6.12 2.01
N GLY A 23 15.69 -7.02 1.49
CA GLY A 23 15.89 -8.46 1.55
C GLY A 23 15.80 -9.20 0.22
N MET A 24 15.17 -8.63 -0.79
CA MET A 24 14.85 -9.35 -2.04
C MET A 24 14.87 -8.43 -3.26
N THR A 25 15.06 -9.04 -4.44
CA THR A 25 14.91 -8.37 -5.73
C THR A 25 13.78 -9.02 -6.51
N TYR A 26 12.82 -8.22 -6.97
CA TYR A 26 11.67 -8.68 -7.74
C TYR A 26 11.80 -8.23 -9.19
N SER A 27 11.70 -9.17 -10.12
CA SER A 27 11.65 -8.89 -11.55
C SER A 27 10.22 -8.78 -12.10
N HIS A 28 9.24 -9.33 -11.38
CA HIS A 28 7.85 -9.37 -11.78
C HIS A 28 6.94 -9.08 -10.58
N ARG A 29 5.78 -8.51 -10.86
CA ARG A 29 4.65 -8.44 -9.94
C ARG A 29 3.64 -9.52 -10.30
N ASP A 30 3.55 -10.53 -9.45
CA ASP A 30 2.61 -11.63 -9.60
C ASP A 30 1.35 -11.38 -8.78
N GLY A 31 0.22 -11.83 -9.30
CA GLY A 31 -1.05 -11.68 -8.62
C GLY A 31 -2.20 -12.35 -9.36
N VAL A 32 -3.40 -12.12 -8.85
CA VAL A 32 -4.63 -12.55 -9.49
C VAL A 32 -5.58 -11.36 -9.60
N TRP A 33 -6.20 -11.25 -10.77
CA TRP A 33 -7.29 -10.34 -11.04
C TRP A 33 -8.62 -11.07 -10.84
N ILE A 34 -9.51 -10.48 -10.05
CA ILE A 34 -10.83 -11.03 -9.74
C ILE A 34 -11.89 -10.20 -10.46
N GLN A 35 -12.83 -10.88 -11.08
CA GLN A 35 -14.04 -10.27 -11.64
C GLN A 35 -15.25 -11.03 -11.11
N MET A 36 -16.23 -10.30 -10.60
CA MET A 36 -17.51 -10.84 -10.16
C MET A 36 -18.63 -10.10 -10.88
N LYS A 37 -19.58 -10.85 -11.38
CA LYS A 37 -20.80 -10.29 -11.95
C LYS A 37 -21.97 -10.59 -11.04
N TRP A 38 -22.65 -9.55 -10.62
CA TRP A 38 -23.83 -9.57 -9.80
C TRP A 38 -24.93 -8.80 -10.53
N ASP A 39 -26.01 -9.52 -10.87
CA ASP A 39 -27.07 -9.02 -11.73
C ASP A 39 -26.51 -8.40 -13.05
N ASN A 40 -26.60 -7.08 -13.20
CA ASN A 40 -26.13 -6.37 -14.39
C ASN A 40 -24.77 -5.69 -14.18
N PHE A 41 -24.22 -5.70 -12.96
CA PHE A 41 -22.99 -5.00 -12.60
C PHE A 41 -21.81 -5.97 -12.52
N THR A 42 -20.64 -5.48 -12.92
CA THR A 42 -19.39 -6.23 -12.81
C THR A 42 -18.42 -5.43 -11.98
N GLY A 43 -17.94 -6.04 -10.90
CA GLY A 43 -16.87 -5.50 -10.08
C GLY A 43 -15.55 -6.21 -10.32
N ALA A 44 -14.49 -5.55 -9.90
CA ALA A 44 -13.14 -6.05 -10.03
C ALA A 44 -12.29 -5.81 -8.77
N GLY A 45 -11.35 -6.70 -8.52
CA GLY A 45 -10.38 -6.60 -7.44
C GLY A 45 -9.09 -7.33 -7.77
N GLU A 46 -8.07 -7.08 -6.99
CA GLU A 46 -6.73 -7.65 -7.19
C GLU A 46 -6.17 -8.19 -5.87
N ALA A 47 -5.66 -9.43 -5.89
CA ALA A 47 -4.88 -10.00 -4.81
C ALA A 47 -3.46 -10.27 -5.29
N SER A 48 -2.50 -9.50 -4.76
CA SER A 48 -1.08 -9.55 -5.17
C SER A 48 -0.19 -9.55 -3.94
N PRO A 49 -0.09 -10.68 -3.21
CA PRO A 49 0.82 -10.77 -2.08
C PRO A 49 2.27 -10.54 -2.55
N LEU A 50 3.04 -9.81 -1.76
CA LEU A 50 4.44 -9.56 -2.05
C LEU A 50 5.31 -10.45 -1.14
N PRO A 51 6.07 -11.41 -1.68
CA PRO A 51 6.92 -12.28 -0.89
C PRO A 51 7.85 -11.47 0.04
N GLY A 52 7.97 -11.87 1.31
CA GLY A 52 8.77 -11.15 2.31
C GLY A 52 8.10 -9.93 2.96
N PHE A 53 6.94 -9.49 2.44
CA PHE A 53 6.11 -8.44 3.06
C PHE A 53 4.73 -8.96 3.46
N SER A 54 4.07 -9.68 2.55
CA SER A 54 2.78 -10.30 2.86
C SER A 54 2.94 -11.53 3.74
N THR A 55 1.96 -11.79 4.58
CA THR A 55 1.92 -12.96 5.45
C THR A 55 1.56 -14.23 4.69
N GLU A 56 0.88 -14.08 3.55
CA GLU A 56 0.42 -15.15 2.68
C GLU A 56 1.22 -15.25 1.38
N THR A 57 1.15 -16.43 0.78
CA THR A 57 1.72 -16.75 -0.54
C THR A 57 0.65 -16.70 -1.64
N LEU A 58 1.06 -16.55 -2.91
CA LEU A 58 0.15 -16.60 -4.05
C LEU A 58 -0.58 -17.96 -4.15
N LYS A 59 0.03 -19.04 -3.67
CA LYS A 59 -0.62 -20.36 -3.59
C LYS A 59 -1.79 -20.37 -2.60
N GLU A 60 -1.63 -19.77 -1.43
CA GLU A 60 -2.68 -19.64 -0.42
C GLU A 60 -3.80 -18.72 -0.93
N VAL A 61 -3.48 -17.66 -1.66
CA VAL A 61 -4.45 -16.83 -2.37
C VAL A 61 -5.33 -17.67 -3.31
N HIS A 62 -4.74 -18.53 -4.12
CA HIS A 62 -5.51 -19.41 -5.02
C HIS A 62 -6.44 -20.35 -4.26
N TYR A 63 -5.97 -20.99 -3.18
CA TYR A 63 -6.79 -21.87 -2.35
C TYR A 63 -7.97 -21.14 -1.69
N ALA A 64 -7.72 -19.96 -1.14
CA ALA A 64 -8.77 -19.14 -0.52
C ALA A 64 -9.85 -18.73 -1.53
N LEU A 65 -9.43 -18.30 -2.73
CA LEU A 65 -10.34 -17.93 -3.81
C LEU A 65 -11.12 -19.12 -4.37
N GLU A 66 -10.52 -20.30 -4.45
CA GLU A 66 -11.21 -21.52 -4.85
C GLU A 66 -12.28 -21.91 -3.82
N GLY A 67 -11.94 -21.89 -2.53
CA GLY A 67 -12.89 -22.13 -1.44
C GLY A 67 -14.05 -21.15 -1.45
N PHE A 68 -13.76 -19.86 -1.60
CA PHE A 68 -14.78 -18.83 -1.72
C PHE A 68 -15.69 -19.06 -2.94
N HIS A 69 -15.10 -19.38 -4.11
CA HIS A 69 -15.85 -19.67 -5.32
C HIS A 69 -16.80 -20.85 -5.14
N GLN A 70 -16.35 -21.91 -4.49
CA GLN A 70 -17.20 -23.08 -4.19
C GLN A 70 -18.36 -22.71 -3.28
N ALA A 71 -18.12 -21.87 -2.27
CA ALA A 71 -19.12 -21.44 -1.30
C ALA A 71 -20.22 -20.55 -1.90
N ILE A 72 -19.90 -19.74 -2.92
CA ILE A 72 -20.87 -18.85 -3.58
C ILE A 72 -21.57 -19.49 -4.80
N ASN A 73 -21.10 -20.66 -5.25
CA ASN A 73 -21.54 -21.24 -6.51
C ASN A 73 -22.98 -21.77 -6.45
N GLY A 74 -23.87 -21.11 -7.17
CA GLY A 74 -25.28 -21.48 -7.25
C GLY A 74 -26.15 -20.94 -6.11
N GLU A 75 -25.53 -20.28 -5.13
CA GLU A 75 -26.24 -19.71 -3.97
C GLU A 75 -26.87 -18.35 -4.32
N ASP A 76 -27.97 -18.06 -3.64
CA ASP A 76 -28.62 -16.73 -3.65
C ASP A 76 -28.34 -16.09 -2.28
N LEU A 77 -27.30 -15.29 -2.20
CA LEU A 77 -26.77 -14.74 -0.97
C LEU A 77 -27.20 -13.29 -0.81
N ASP A 78 -27.49 -12.89 0.43
CA ASP A 78 -27.58 -11.47 0.74
C ASP A 78 -26.20 -10.85 0.97
N ARG A 79 -26.17 -9.57 1.22
CA ARG A 79 -24.92 -8.83 1.40
C ARG A 79 -24.14 -9.28 2.65
N GLU A 80 -24.85 -9.53 3.74
CA GLU A 80 -24.23 -9.91 5.03
C GLU A 80 -23.61 -11.32 4.91
N GLU A 81 -24.35 -12.26 4.31
CA GLU A 81 -23.88 -13.61 4.03
C GLU A 81 -22.64 -13.61 3.16
N LEU A 82 -22.61 -12.74 2.14
CA LEU A 82 -21.45 -12.64 1.24
C LEU A 82 -20.20 -12.12 1.97
N PHE A 83 -20.33 -11.08 2.81
CA PHE A 83 -19.21 -10.58 3.62
C PHE A 83 -18.76 -11.60 4.67
N LEU A 84 -19.69 -12.37 5.25
CA LEU A 84 -19.34 -13.46 6.15
C LEU A 84 -18.52 -14.55 5.45
N LEU A 85 -18.89 -14.93 4.22
CA LEU A 85 -18.12 -15.89 3.43
C LEU A 85 -16.72 -15.35 3.09
N ILE A 86 -16.59 -14.06 2.79
CA ILE A 86 -15.27 -13.44 2.62
C ILE A 86 -14.43 -13.59 3.89
N GLU A 87 -14.99 -13.26 5.04
CA GLU A 87 -14.29 -13.38 6.33
C GLU A 87 -13.82 -14.81 6.59
N ILE A 88 -14.70 -15.80 6.36
CA ILE A 88 -14.39 -17.23 6.56
C ILE A 88 -13.24 -17.69 5.65
N HIS A 89 -13.29 -17.34 4.37
CA HIS A 89 -12.35 -17.84 3.38
C HIS A 89 -11.05 -17.04 3.29
N SER A 90 -10.97 -15.85 3.89
CA SER A 90 -9.80 -14.98 3.83
C SER A 90 -9.09 -14.72 5.17
N GLN A 91 -9.35 -15.54 6.20
CA GLN A 91 -8.81 -15.34 7.56
C GLN A 91 -7.29 -15.14 7.62
N ASN A 92 -6.53 -15.86 6.79
CA ASN A 92 -5.07 -15.81 6.75
C ASN A 92 -4.53 -15.26 5.42
N THR A 93 -5.38 -14.64 4.60
CA THR A 93 -5.05 -14.12 3.27
C THR A 93 -5.58 -12.70 3.10
N PRO A 94 -4.94 -11.69 3.74
CA PRO A 94 -5.38 -10.29 3.69
C PRO A 94 -5.57 -9.74 2.29
N SER A 95 -4.71 -10.13 1.33
CA SER A 95 -4.85 -9.69 -0.06
C SER A 95 -6.12 -10.25 -0.73
N VAL A 96 -6.54 -11.46 -0.37
CA VAL A 96 -7.82 -12.03 -0.84
C VAL A 96 -8.99 -11.26 -0.27
N ARG A 97 -8.96 -10.97 1.03
CA ARG A 97 -9.98 -10.15 1.68
C ARG A 97 -10.14 -8.80 1.00
N PHE A 98 -9.02 -8.10 0.83
CA PHE A 98 -8.99 -6.80 0.14
C PHE A 98 -9.57 -6.90 -1.27
N ALA A 99 -9.16 -7.91 -2.05
CA ALA A 99 -9.60 -8.09 -3.43
C ALA A 99 -11.10 -8.38 -3.54
N LEU A 100 -11.64 -9.27 -2.70
CA LEU A 100 -13.05 -9.63 -2.68
C LEU A 100 -13.93 -8.48 -2.18
N GLU A 101 -13.54 -7.82 -1.09
CA GLU A 101 -14.24 -6.65 -0.57
C GLU A 101 -14.23 -5.51 -1.61
N THR A 102 -13.09 -5.23 -2.24
CA THR A 102 -12.99 -4.22 -3.32
C THR A 102 -13.92 -4.56 -4.48
N THR A 103 -13.95 -5.83 -4.89
CA THR A 103 -14.84 -6.29 -5.97
C THR A 103 -16.31 -6.04 -5.66
N ILE A 104 -16.74 -6.32 -4.42
CA ILE A 104 -18.14 -6.12 -4.01
C ILE A 104 -18.46 -4.63 -3.88
N TYR A 105 -17.59 -3.86 -3.24
CA TYR A 105 -17.80 -2.41 -3.12
C TYR A 105 -17.79 -1.71 -4.49
N ASP A 106 -17.02 -2.17 -5.46
CA ASP A 106 -17.06 -1.68 -6.84
C ASP A 106 -18.42 -1.95 -7.52
N ILE A 107 -19.03 -3.13 -7.29
CA ILE A 107 -20.39 -3.45 -7.75
C ILE A 107 -21.40 -2.52 -7.10
N LEU A 108 -21.36 -2.40 -5.75
CA LEU A 108 -22.32 -1.59 -4.99
C LEU A 108 -22.25 -0.11 -5.36
N ALA A 109 -21.04 0.41 -5.57
CA ALA A 109 -20.85 1.79 -6.02
C ALA A 109 -21.42 2.02 -7.42
N LYS A 110 -21.25 1.06 -8.34
CA LYS A 110 -21.82 1.11 -9.69
C LYS A 110 -23.35 1.00 -9.71
N GLU A 111 -23.92 0.22 -8.80
CA GLU A 111 -25.37 0.12 -8.63
C GLU A 111 -25.97 1.46 -8.20
N GLU A 112 -25.29 2.21 -7.36
CA GLU A 112 -25.67 3.55 -6.90
C GLU A 112 -25.22 4.67 -7.86
N GLU A 113 -24.60 4.33 -8.99
CA GLU A 113 -24.03 5.28 -9.96
C GLU A 113 -22.99 6.25 -9.36
N LEU A 114 -22.28 5.80 -8.35
CA LEU A 114 -21.27 6.60 -7.62
C LEU A 114 -19.84 6.09 -7.89
N PRO A 115 -18.86 6.99 -7.91
CA PRO A 115 -17.46 6.59 -7.75
C PRO A 115 -17.28 5.89 -6.39
N LEU A 116 -16.45 4.84 -6.33
CA LEU A 116 -16.23 4.06 -5.10
C LEU A 116 -15.86 4.93 -3.88
N ALA A 117 -15.02 5.95 -4.07
CA ALA A 117 -14.67 6.88 -3.00
C ALA A 117 -15.90 7.61 -2.42
N LYS A 118 -16.84 8.04 -3.28
CA LYS A 118 -18.09 8.70 -2.86
C LYS A 118 -19.08 7.73 -2.24
N TYR A 119 -19.11 6.48 -2.69
CA TYR A 119 -19.91 5.43 -2.09
C TYR A 119 -19.46 5.15 -0.65
N LEU A 120 -18.15 5.04 -0.42
CA LEU A 120 -17.57 4.80 0.90
C LEU A 120 -17.68 6.02 1.82
N ASN A 121 -17.53 7.23 1.28
CA ASN A 121 -17.64 8.48 2.02
C ASN A 121 -18.15 9.59 1.10
N THR A 122 -19.35 10.07 1.35
CA THR A 122 -19.97 11.16 0.57
C THR A 122 -19.14 12.44 0.54
N ASN A 123 -18.31 12.66 1.57
CA ASN A 123 -17.40 13.80 1.67
C ASN A 123 -16.01 13.53 1.07
N ALA A 124 -15.77 12.35 0.45
CA ALA A 124 -14.49 12.05 -0.18
C ALA A 124 -14.09 13.15 -1.17
N LYS A 125 -12.82 13.53 -1.15
CA LYS A 125 -12.28 14.49 -2.13
C LYS A 125 -12.23 13.84 -3.51
N SER A 126 -12.43 14.65 -4.57
CA SER A 126 -12.26 14.20 -5.96
C SER A 126 -10.78 14.09 -6.36
N GLU A 127 -9.92 14.81 -5.66
CA GLU A 127 -8.48 14.85 -5.90
C GLU A 127 -7.72 14.75 -4.58
N ILE A 128 -6.61 14.05 -4.58
CA ILE A 128 -5.67 13.96 -3.47
C ILE A 128 -4.25 14.24 -3.97
N ALA A 129 -3.47 14.97 -3.16
CA ALA A 129 -2.06 15.19 -3.45
C ALA A 129 -1.28 13.87 -3.24
N VAL A 130 -0.35 13.59 -4.14
CA VAL A 130 0.54 12.43 -4.08
C VAL A 130 2.00 12.90 -4.10
N ASN A 131 2.90 12.10 -3.56
CA ASN A 131 4.33 12.34 -3.68
C ASN A 131 4.95 11.53 -4.81
N GLY A 132 6.05 12.04 -5.37
CA GLY A 132 6.97 11.26 -6.17
C GLY A 132 7.84 10.36 -5.28
N LEU A 133 8.57 9.44 -5.87
CA LEU A 133 9.53 8.56 -5.18
C LEU A 133 10.94 8.88 -5.71
N ALA A 134 11.81 9.37 -4.83
CA ALA A 134 13.20 9.64 -5.17
C ALA A 134 13.91 8.34 -5.60
N GLY A 135 14.66 8.42 -6.71
CA GLY A 135 15.24 7.26 -7.37
C GLY A 135 14.40 6.68 -8.52
N MET A 136 13.08 6.96 -8.56
CA MET A 136 12.20 6.59 -9.67
C MET A 136 11.77 7.80 -10.50
N HIS A 137 11.54 8.95 -9.85
CA HIS A 137 11.10 10.19 -10.49
C HIS A 137 12.25 11.19 -10.54
N GLN A 138 12.26 12.01 -11.60
CA GLN A 138 13.28 13.01 -11.82
C GLN A 138 12.80 14.42 -11.45
N PRO A 139 13.72 15.37 -11.17
CA PRO A 139 13.38 16.76 -11.01
C PRO A 139 12.59 17.28 -12.22
N GLY A 140 11.54 18.08 -11.96
CA GLY A 140 10.72 18.68 -13.01
C GLY A 140 9.52 17.86 -13.49
N GLU A 141 9.27 16.68 -12.94
CA GLU A 141 8.08 15.86 -13.23
C GLU A 141 6.79 16.36 -12.55
N GLY A 142 6.85 17.52 -11.90
CA GLY A 142 5.67 18.21 -11.33
C GLY A 142 5.30 17.80 -9.91
N PHE A 143 6.07 16.94 -9.25
CA PHE A 143 5.87 16.65 -7.83
C PHE A 143 6.40 17.79 -6.96
N THR A 144 5.60 18.19 -5.98
CA THR A 144 5.99 19.14 -4.93
C THR A 144 6.44 18.47 -3.63
N VAL A 145 6.21 17.17 -3.54
CA VAL A 145 6.61 16.32 -2.39
C VAL A 145 7.29 15.08 -2.92
N MET A 146 8.43 14.71 -2.33
CA MET A 146 9.21 13.52 -2.69
C MET A 146 9.39 12.58 -1.50
N LYS A 147 9.07 11.30 -1.67
CA LYS A 147 9.39 10.25 -0.67
C LYS A 147 10.80 9.72 -0.91
N VAL A 148 11.57 9.62 0.17
CA VAL A 148 12.98 9.15 0.17
C VAL A 148 13.10 7.98 1.14
N LYS A 149 13.66 6.86 0.69
CA LYS A 149 14.05 5.75 1.57
C LYS A 149 15.37 6.09 2.25
N VAL A 150 15.39 6.01 3.58
CA VAL A 150 16.53 6.34 4.45
C VAL A 150 16.75 5.25 5.49
N GLY A 151 17.85 5.35 6.26
CA GLY A 151 18.16 4.37 7.30
C GLY A 151 19.03 3.19 6.83
N PHE A 152 19.49 3.21 5.59
CA PHE A 152 20.36 2.16 5.02
C PHE A 152 21.85 2.52 5.04
N ARG A 153 22.17 3.80 5.28
CA ARG A 153 23.51 4.34 5.30
C ARG A 153 23.86 4.81 6.72
N ASN A 154 25.11 5.16 6.95
CA ASN A 154 25.45 5.89 8.15
C ASN A 154 24.89 7.32 8.11
N LEU A 155 24.80 7.98 9.26
CA LEU A 155 24.15 9.29 9.37
C LEU A 155 24.79 10.36 8.48
N PHE A 156 26.10 10.34 8.32
CA PHE A 156 26.82 11.30 7.47
C PHE A 156 26.40 11.16 5.99
N ASP A 157 26.39 9.94 5.48
CA ASP A 157 25.99 9.66 4.11
C ASP A 157 24.50 9.97 3.85
N GLU A 158 23.62 9.80 4.87
CA GLU A 158 22.20 10.21 4.76
C GLU A 158 22.08 11.73 4.67
N ILE A 159 22.87 12.48 5.43
CA ILE A 159 22.91 13.94 5.35
C ILE A 159 23.40 14.40 3.96
N GLU A 160 24.52 13.86 3.47
CA GLU A 160 25.02 14.19 2.13
C GLU A 160 23.99 13.86 1.03
N ASN A 161 23.29 12.72 1.18
CA ASN A 161 22.23 12.36 0.24
C ASN A 161 21.06 13.36 0.26
N MET A 162 20.65 13.84 1.43
CA MET A 162 19.60 14.86 1.54
C MET A 162 20.03 16.20 0.98
N GLU A 163 21.28 16.62 1.20
CA GLU A 163 21.86 17.82 0.58
C GLU A 163 21.85 17.73 -0.95
N TYR A 164 22.24 16.56 -1.48
CA TYR A 164 22.21 16.30 -2.93
C TYR A 164 20.77 16.36 -3.47
N LEU A 165 19.81 15.71 -2.80
CA LEU A 165 18.41 15.68 -3.23
C LEU A 165 17.78 17.07 -3.17
N THR A 166 18.01 17.83 -2.10
CA THR A 166 17.52 19.22 -1.97
C THR A 166 18.06 20.09 -3.09
N LYS A 167 19.37 19.99 -3.39
CA LYS A 167 19.97 20.72 -4.50
C LYS A 167 19.42 20.31 -5.86
N SER A 168 19.14 19.00 -6.06
CA SER A 168 18.69 18.46 -7.35
C SER A 168 17.23 18.75 -7.64
N PHE A 169 16.36 18.64 -6.64
CA PHE A 169 14.92 18.83 -6.78
C PHE A 169 14.48 20.29 -6.55
N GLY A 170 15.27 21.07 -5.79
CA GLY A 170 14.99 22.46 -5.43
C GLY A 170 14.57 22.59 -3.96
N GLU A 171 14.83 23.75 -3.37
CA GLU A 171 14.58 24.03 -1.95
C GLU A 171 13.08 24.07 -1.58
N ASP A 172 12.21 24.31 -2.57
CA ASP A 172 10.76 24.35 -2.39
C ASP A 172 10.13 22.94 -2.30
N ILE A 173 10.88 21.91 -2.65
CA ILE A 173 10.41 20.52 -2.56
C ILE A 173 10.40 20.05 -1.11
N GLN A 174 9.27 19.49 -0.69
CA GLN A 174 9.12 18.88 0.62
C GLN A 174 9.46 17.39 0.55
N PHE A 175 10.15 16.87 1.56
CA PHE A 175 10.55 15.47 1.59
C PHE A 175 9.79 14.70 2.68
N ARG A 176 9.43 13.46 2.37
CA ARG A 176 8.92 12.44 3.30
C ARG A 176 9.97 11.36 3.42
N LEU A 177 10.48 11.15 4.62
CA LEU A 177 11.55 10.18 4.85
C LEU A 177 10.97 8.88 5.39
N ASP A 178 11.29 7.75 4.76
CA ASP A 178 10.81 6.43 5.17
C ASP A 178 11.99 5.56 5.63
N CYS A 179 12.05 5.35 6.94
CA CYS A 179 13.12 4.60 7.61
C CYS A 179 12.83 3.09 7.70
N ASN A 180 11.61 2.63 7.49
CA ASN A 180 11.19 1.24 7.64
C ASN A 180 11.66 0.54 8.93
N GLY A 181 11.66 1.27 10.06
CA GLY A 181 12.05 0.75 11.37
C GLY A 181 13.56 0.54 11.57
N ALA A 182 14.40 1.26 10.83
CA ALA A 182 15.84 1.02 10.80
C ALA A 182 16.59 1.45 12.07
N PHE A 183 16.01 2.30 12.92
CA PHE A 183 16.72 2.90 14.05
C PHE A 183 16.26 2.35 15.40
N ASP A 184 17.17 2.44 16.38
CA ASP A 184 16.85 2.49 17.80
C ASP A 184 16.56 3.95 18.22
N LEU A 185 15.96 4.18 19.39
CA LEU A 185 15.57 5.52 19.86
C LEU A 185 16.73 6.52 19.85
N PRO A 186 17.95 6.22 20.38
CA PRO A 186 19.07 7.17 20.36
C PRO A 186 19.53 7.56 18.95
N LYS A 187 19.46 6.63 17.98
CA LYS A 187 19.80 6.93 16.58
C LYS A 187 18.70 7.73 15.91
N ALA A 188 17.42 7.38 16.16
CA ALA A 188 16.27 8.11 15.63
C ALA A 188 16.30 9.57 16.08
N ILE A 189 16.55 9.85 17.37
CA ILE A 189 16.68 11.22 17.89
C ILE A 189 17.77 12.00 17.15
N ARG A 190 18.94 11.40 16.99
CA ARG A 190 20.05 12.06 16.26
C ARG A 190 19.72 12.29 14.80
N PHE A 191 19.11 11.29 14.14
CA PHE A 191 18.70 11.39 12.74
C PHE A 191 17.66 12.50 12.56
N CYS A 192 16.58 12.51 13.34
CA CYS A 192 15.55 13.54 13.27
C CYS A 192 16.13 14.95 13.44
N LYS A 193 16.99 15.17 14.43
CA LYS A 193 17.64 16.47 14.66
C LYS A 193 18.50 16.95 13.48
N GLU A 194 19.21 16.03 12.82
CA GLU A 194 19.98 16.39 11.63
C GLU A 194 19.08 16.67 10.41
N MET A 195 17.89 16.05 10.37
CA MET A 195 16.92 16.27 9.28
C MET A 195 16.13 17.57 9.45
N GLU A 196 16.03 18.16 10.63
CA GLU A 196 15.33 19.45 10.89
C GLU A 196 15.85 20.62 10.03
N LYS A 197 17.08 20.54 9.50
CA LYS A 197 17.63 21.56 8.60
C LYS A 197 17.11 21.50 7.17
N PHE A 198 16.38 20.43 6.81
CA PHE A 198 15.79 20.25 5.48
C PHE A 198 14.28 20.51 5.51
N ASN A 199 13.66 20.69 4.36
CA ASN A 199 12.21 20.84 4.23
C ASN A 199 11.52 19.47 4.33
N ILE A 200 11.38 18.93 5.54
CA ILE A 200 10.79 17.63 5.82
C ILE A 200 9.31 17.79 6.22
N ASP A 201 8.42 17.01 5.58
CA ASP A 201 6.99 16.91 5.91
C ASP A 201 6.79 16.02 7.14
N TYR A 202 7.35 14.81 7.08
CA TYR A 202 7.37 13.85 8.19
C TYR A 202 8.44 12.76 7.98
N ILE A 203 8.71 12.02 9.05
CA ILE A 203 9.55 10.83 9.04
C ILE A 203 8.67 9.62 9.35
N GLU A 204 8.54 8.72 8.36
CA GLU A 204 7.74 7.49 8.45
C GLU A 204 8.55 6.38 9.10
N GLN A 205 7.96 5.77 10.12
CA GLN A 205 8.45 4.57 10.79
C GLN A 205 9.95 4.60 11.11
N PRO A 206 10.44 5.57 11.91
CA PRO A 206 11.86 5.64 12.30
C PRO A 206 12.27 4.44 13.17
N LEU A 207 11.37 3.92 13.98
CA LEU A 207 11.55 2.80 14.92
C LEU A 207 10.75 1.57 14.48
N PRO A 208 11.06 0.35 15.02
CA PRO A 208 10.25 -0.83 14.81
C PRO A 208 8.77 -0.59 15.11
N ALA A 209 7.86 -1.19 14.31
CA ALA A 209 6.43 -0.89 14.33
C ALA A 209 5.73 -1.25 15.66
N ASP A 210 6.29 -2.16 16.43
CA ASP A 210 5.79 -2.61 17.74
C ASP A 210 6.32 -1.77 18.92
N ASN A 211 7.27 -0.86 18.68
CA ASN A 211 7.89 -0.02 19.72
C ASN A 211 7.17 1.32 19.86
N LEU A 212 5.91 1.29 20.30
CA LEU A 212 5.06 2.49 20.43
C LEU A 212 5.51 3.43 21.56
N GLU A 213 6.14 2.90 22.61
CA GLU A 213 6.64 3.71 23.75
C GLU A 213 7.79 4.62 23.30
N ASP A 214 8.80 4.06 22.64
CA ASP A 214 9.91 4.85 22.12
C ASP A 214 9.48 5.78 20.99
N LEU A 215 8.47 5.38 20.19
CA LEU A 215 7.92 6.25 19.15
C LEU A 215 7.25 7.50 19.77
N ALA A 216 6.50 7.31 20.87
CA ALA A 216 5.92 8.43 21.62
C ALA A 216 7.01 9.29 22.27
N GLU A 217 8.06 8.67 22.84
CA GLU A 217 9.20 9.40 23.41
C GLU A 217 9.92 10.24 22.34
N LEU A 218 10.11 9.70 21.13
CA LEU A 218 10.77 10.40 20.02
C LEU A 218 10.08 11.73 19.68
N THR A 219 8.75 11.82 19.77
CA THR A 219 8.01 13.06 19.47
C THR A 219 8.35 14.23 20.39
N TYR A 220 8.92 13.97 21.57
CA TYR A 220 9.40 15.03 22.46
C TYR A 220 10.80 15.57 22.11
N HIS A 221 11.49 14.89 21.18
CA HIS A 221 12.87 15.19 20.80
C HIS A 221 13.03 15.80 19.42
N THR A 222 11.97 15.96 18.64
CA THR A 222 12.01 16.52 17.28
C THR A 222 10.80 17.42 17.03
N GLU A 223 10.96 18.35 16.10
CA GLU A 223 9.89 19.23 15.62
C GLU A 223 9.26 18.70 14.28
N ILE A 224 9.76 17.55 13.76
CA ILE A 224 9.26 16.91 12.55
C ILE A 224 8.13 15.96 12.89
#